data_691c7f25f074731095e5644afc532763
#
_entry.id   691c7f25f074731095e5644afc532763
#
_cell.length_a   1.000
_cell.length_b   1.000
_cell.length_c   1.000
_cell.angle_alpha   90.00
_cell.angle_beta   90.00
_cell.angle_gamma   90.00
#
_symmetry.space_group_name_H-M   'P 1'
#
loop_
_entity.id
_entity.type
_entity.pdbx_description
1 polymer ?
#
loop_
_entity_poly.entity_id
_entity_poly.type
_entity_poly.pdbx_seq_one_letter_code
_entity_poly.pdbx_strand_id
1 'polypeptide(L)'
;MDDVAKILGMSKKTIYTVFRDKESMFLAMVDYMFDSIKESEQQIVEDDALSTVEKIRRILGVIPESYRDVDFRQLYLLKDKYPVIYKQVEKRLETGWETTIQLLEQGMAEGVVRKVSIPIVKMMLEATVEQFFQRDILITNQISYNEALEEVVNILVDGITR
;
A
#
# COMPACT_ATOMS: atom_id res chain seq x y z
N MET A 1 -19.42 -10.11 -11.29
CA MET A 1 -20.31 -8.96 -11.59
C MET A 1 -21.68 -9.11 -10.93
N ASP A 2 -22.26 -10.31 -10.85
CA ASP A 2 -23.53 -10.51 -10.16
C ASP A 2 -23.44 -10.16 -8.69
N ASP A 3 -22.39 -10.62 -8.02
CA ASP A 3 -22.16 -10.33 -6.60
C ASP A 3 -21.92 -8.83 -6.36
N VAL A 4 -21.15 -8.18 -7.23
CA VAL A 4 -20.91 -6.72 -7.16
C VAL A 4 -22.23 -5.95 -7.29
N ALA A 5 -23.05 -6.29 -8.29
CA ALA A 5 -24.36 -5.68 -8.50
C ALA A 5 -25.29 -5.87 -7.29
N LYS A 6 -25.27 -7.08 -6.72
CA LYS A 6 -26.06 -7.42 -5.51
C LYS A 6 -25.61 -6.61 -4.30
N ILE A 7 -24.30 -6.53 -4.05
CA ILE A 7 -23.73 -5.77 -2.92
C ILE A 7 -24.07 -4.28 -3.05
N LEU A 8 -23.96 -3.73 -4.26
CA LEU A 8 -24.24 -2.31 -4.52
C LEU A 8 -25.73 -1.99 -4.65
N GLY A 9 -26.63 -2.98 -4.61
CA GLY A 9 -28.08 -2.79 -4.77
C GLY A 9 -28.46 -2.22 -6.16
N MET A 10 -27.66 -2.47 -7.21
CA MET A 10 -27.89 -1.95 -8.56
C MET A 10 -27.80 -3.05 -9.63
N SER A 11 -28.32 -2.76 -10.82
CA SER A 11 -28.26 -3.72 -11.93
C SER A 11 -26.86 -3.76 -12.57
N LYS A 12 -26.47 -4.91 -13.14
CA LYS A 12 -25.26 -5.00 -13.99
C LYS A 12 -25.29 -3.96 -15.12
N LYS A 13 -26.46 -3.72 -15.70
CA LYS A 13 -26.63 -2.73 -16.76
C LYS A 13 -26.22 -1.34 -16.27
N THR A 14 -26.61 -0.97 -15.04
CA THR A 14 -26.22 0.31 -14.42
C THR A 14 -24.72 0.40 -14.24
N ILE A 15 -24.04 -0.68 -13.79
CA ILE A 15 -22.59 -0.71 -13.65
C ILE A 15 -21.91 -0.50 -15.00
N TYR A 16 -22.39 -1.16 -16.04
CA TYR A 16 -21.85 -1.04 -17.41
C TYR A 16 -22.21 0.27 -18.13
N THR A 17 -23.03 1.14 -17.56
CA THR A 17 -23.15 2.53 -18.04
C THR A 17 -21.94 3.37 -17.65
N VAL A 18 -21.26 3.02 -16.56
CA VAL A 18 -20.08 3.73 -16.07
C VAL A 18 -18.79 3.08 -16.57
N PHE A 19 -18.71 1.77 -16.52
CA PHE A 19 -17.52 1.01 -16.90
C PHE A 19 -17.78 0.20 -18.17
N ARG A 20 -16.93 0.39 -19.18
CA ARG A 20 -17.05 -0.32 -20.46
C ARG A 20 -17.03 -1.85 -20.30
N ASP A 21 -16.20 -2.34 -19.40
CA ASP A 21 -15.99 -3.76 -19.12
C ASP A 21 -15.50 -3.97 -17.69
N LYS A 22 -15.32 -5.22 -17.30
CA LYS A 22 -14.85 -5.59 -15.96
C LYS A 22 -13.42 -5.13 -15.69
N GLU A 23 -12.56 -5.15 -16.71
CA GLU A 23 -11.17 -4.74 -16.59
C GLU A 23 -11.06 -3.23 -16.29
N SER A 24 -11.81 -2.41 -17.03
CA SER A 24 -11.86 -0.96 -16.77
C SER A 24 -12.39 -0.61 -15.38
N MET A 25 -13.33 -1.40 -14.85
CA MET A 25 -13.80 -1.24 -13.47
C MET A 25 -12.69 -1.57 -12.47
N PHE A 26 -11.98 -2.67 -12.66
CA PHE A 26 -10.86 -3.03 -11.76
C PHE A 26 -9.72 -2.02 -11.81
N LEU A 27 -9.37 -1.51 -12.99
CA LEU A 27 -8.35 -0.46 -13.13
C LEU A 27 -8.76 0.80 -12.36
N ALA A 28 -10.01 1.23 -12.50
CA ALA A 28 -10.53 2.37 -11.76
C ALA A 28 -10.51 2.14 -10.23
N MET A 29 -10.79 0.92 -9.78
CA MET A 29 -10.69 0.57 -8.36
C MET A 29 -9.24 0.63 -7.85
N VAL A 30 -8.28 0.13 -8.63
CA VAL A 30 -6.85 0.23 -8.30
C VAL A 30 -6.41 1.68 -8.22
N ASP A 31 -6.75 2.49 -9.21
CA ASP A 31 -6.41 3.92 -9.21
C ASP A 31 -7.01 4.64 -8.01
N TYR A 32 -8.29 4.41 -7.71
CA TYR A 32 -8.95 4.99 -6.55
C TYR A 32 -8.29 4.60 -5.22
N MET A 33 -7.88 3.33 -5.08
CA MET A 33 -7.16 2.85 -3.91
C MET A 33 -5.83 3.60 -3.71
N PHE A 34 -5.01 3.70 -4.77
CA PHE A 34 -3.73 4.39 -4.68
C PHE A 34 -3.88 5.90 -4.49
N ASP A 35 -4.89 6.52 -5.08
CA ASP A 35 -5.18 7.93 -4.85
C ASP A 35 -5.61 8.18 -3.39
N SER A 36 -6.40 7.28 -2.78
CA SER A 36 -6.74 7.34 -1.35
C SER A 36 -5.52 7.16 -0.44
N ILE A 37 -4.56 6.31 -0.83
CA ILE A 37 -3.28 6.19 -0.12
C ILE A 37 -2.52 7.51 -0.18
N LYS A 38 -2.41 8.10 -1.37
CA LYS A 38 -1.72 9.38 -1.56
C LYS A 38 -2.35 10.52 -0.78
N GLU A 39 -3.68 10.59 -0.70
CA GLU A 39 -4.39 11.55 0.13
C GLU A 39 -4.07 11.35 1.63
N SER A 40 -4.01 10.11 2.09
CA SER A 40 -3.64 9.78 3.47
C SER A 40 -2.18 10.15 3.77
N GLU A 41 -1.26 9.91 2.83
CA GLU A 41 0.14 10.35 2.94
C GLU A 41 0.24 11.87 3.05
N GLN A 42 -0.50 12.60 2.23
CA GLN A 42 -0.53 14.07 2.28
C GLN A 42 -0.96 14.58 3.66
N GLN A 43 -2.03 14.02 4.22
CA GLN A 43 -2.51 14.38 5.56
C GLN A 43 -1.44 14.13 6.63
N ILE A 44 -0.70 13.02 6.54
CA ILE A 44 0.41 12.71 7.46
C ILE A 44 1.54 13.74 7.31
N VAL A 45 1.90 14.12 6.09
CA VAL A 45 2.96 15.12 5.84
C VAL A 45 2.58 16.49 6.38
N GLU A 46 1.34 16.89 6.23
CA GLU A 46 0.81 18.20 6.65
C GLU A 46 0.53 18.29 8.17
N ASP A 47 0.56 17.18 8.89
CA ASP A 47 0.34 17.17 10.34
C ASP A 47 1.57 17.67 11.10
N ASP A 48 1.57 18.92 11.50
CA ASP A 48 2.65 19.55 12.26
C ASP A 48 2.82 18.99 13.69
N ALA A 49 1.87 18.23 14.20
CA ALA A 49 1.99 17.58 15.51
C ALA A 49 2.88 16.34 15.46
N LEU A 50 3.16 15.79 14.28
CA LEU A 50 3.96 14.60 14.10
C LEU A 50 5.44 14.95 13.89
N SER A 51 6.33 14.25 14.60
CA SER A 51 7.76 14.27 14.32
C SER A 51 8.07 13.60 12.98
N THR A 52 9.23 13.92 12.39
CA THR A 52 9.68 13.30 11.12
C THR A 52 9.71 11.77 11.21
N VAL A 53 10.13 11.21 12.35
CA VAL A 53 10.14 9.75 12.57
C VAL A 53 8.73 9.17 12.59
N GLU A 54 7.78 9.85 13.22
CA GLU A 54 6.37 9.40 13.22
C GLU A 54 5.74 9.50 11.85
N LYS A 55 6.05 10.54 11.09
CA LYS A 55 5.62 10.67 9.68
C LYS A 55 6.15 9.51 8.84
N ILE A 56 7.45 9.19 8.94
CA ILE A 56 8.06 8.03 8.25
C ILE A 56 7.34 6.74 8.63
N ARG A 57 7.12 6.48 9.92
CA ARG A 57 6.45 5.29 10.42
C ARG A 57 5.03 5.15 9.86
N ARG A 58 4.26 6.22 9.89
CA ARG A 58 2.88 6.21 9.42
C ARG A 58 2.78 6.05 7.91
N ILE A 59 3.65 6.68 7.14
CA ILE A 59 3.64 6.58 5.67
C ILE A 59 4.03 5.17 5.21
N LEU A 60 5.06 4.57 5.78
CA LEU A 60 5.48 3.22 5.43
C LEU A 60 4.41 2.15 5.74
N GLY A 61 3.56 2.39 6.75
CA GLY A 61 2.47 1.50 7.14
C GLY A 61 1.08 1.97 6.72
N VAL A 62 0.97 3.00 5.88
CA VAL A 62 -0.33 3.60 5.56
C VAL A 62 -1.22 2.65 4.77
N ILE A 63 -2.34 2.28 5.38
CA ILE A 63 -3.46 1.60 4.75
C ILE A 63 -4.71 2.39 5.11
N PRO A 64 -5.39 3.02 4.14
CA PRO A 64 -6.64 3.72 4.42
C PRO A 64 -7.66 2.81 5.10
N GLU A 65 -8.44 3.35 6.03
CA GLU A 65 -9.41 2.60 6.85
C GLU A 65 -10.32 1.70 6.02
N SER A 66 -10.78 2.22 4.86
CA SER A 66 -11.65 1.50 3.93
C SER A 66 -11.02 0.23 3.32
N TYR A 67 -9.70 0.04 3.44
CA TYR A 67 -8.97 -1.08 2.88
C TYR A 67 -8.36 -2.01 3.93
N ARG A 68 -8.55 -1.75 5.24
CA ARG A 68 -7.96 -2.56 6.31
C ARG A 68 -8.41 -4.02 6.31
N ASP A 69 -9.64 -4.27 5.88
CA ASP A 69 -10.21 -5.63 5.80
C ASP A 69 -10.01 -6.29 4.42
N VAL A 70 -9.32 -5.61 3.50
CA VAL A 70 -9.05 -6.16 2.17
C VAL A 70 -7.94 -7.21 2.26
N ASP A 71 -8.22 -8.40 1.77
CA ASP A 71 -7.19 -9.42 1.60
C ASP A 71 -6.30 -9.10 0.39
N PHE A 72 -5.25 -8.34 0.61
CA PHE A 72 -4.30 -7.92 -0.43
C PHE A 72 -3.63 -9.09 -1.16
N ARG A 73 -3.63 -10.31 -0.59
CA ARG A 73 -3.13 -11.51 -1.29
C ARG A 73 -3.93 -11.80 -2.55
N GLN A 74 -5.19 -11.37 -2.60
CA GLN A 74 -6.01 -11.46 -3.81
C GLN A 74 -5.44 -10.66 -4.99
N LEU A 75 -4.65 -9.62 -4.72
CA LEU A 75 -3.96 -8.85 -5.77
C LEU A 75 -2.95 -9.71 -6.52
N TYR A 76 -2.27 -10.63 -5.84
CA TYR A 76 -1.31 -11.53 -6.51
C TYR A 76 -2.00 -12.48 -7.51
N LEU A 77 -3.23 -12.90 -7.21
CA LEU A 77 -4.02 -13.72 -8.13
C LEU A 77 -4.41 -12.99 -9.42
N LEU A 78 -4.32 -11.64 -9.43
CA LEU A 78 -4.54 -10.85 -10.64
C LEU A 78 -3.44 -11.07 -11.68
N LYS A 79 -2.23 -11.45 -11.27
CA LYS A 79 -1.07 -11.65 -12.15
C LYS A 79 -1.40 -12.56 -13.33
N ASP A 80 -2.04 -13.70 -13.06
CA ASP A 80 -2.36 -14.69 -14.07
C ASP A 80 -3.68 -14.38 -14.78
N LYS A 81 -4.65 -13.83 -14.07
CA LYS A 81 -6.02 -13.66 -14.55
C LYS A 81 -6.28 -12.30 -15.21
N TYR A 82 -5.57 -11.27 -14.75
CA TYR A 82 -5.69 -9.89 -15.20
C TYR A 82 -4.32 -9.20 -15.23
N PRO A 83 -3.39 -9.61 -16.12
CA PRO A 83 -2.00 -9.14 -16.14
C PRO A 83 -1.87 -7.63 -16.34
N VAL A 84 -2.81 -6.99 -17.04
CA VAL A 84 -2.81 -5.53 -17.25
C VAL A 84 -3.05 -4.81 -15.92
N ILE A 85 -4.01 -5.30 -15.13
CA ILE A 85 -4.32 -4.75 -13.80
C ILE A 85 -3.12 -4.95 -12.86
N TYR A 86 -2.54 -6.14 -12.87
CA TYR A 86 -1.38 -6.44 -12.04
C TYR A 86 -0.19 -5.50 -12.36
N LYS A 87 0.10 -5.26 -13.64
CA LYS A 87 1.13 -4.29 -14.07
C LYS A 87 0.85 -2.86 -13.59
N GLN A 88 -0.42 -2.44 -13.55
CA GLN A 88 -0.77 -1.14 -13.00
C GLN A 88 -0.48 -1.07 -11.49
N VAL A 89 -0.79 -2.12 -10.74
CA VAL A 89 -0.45 -2.23 -9.32
C VAL A 89 1.07 -2.17 -9.12
N GLU A 90 1.85 -2.99 -9.85
CA GLU A 90 3.32 -2.98 -9.80
C GLU A 90 3.86 -1.57 -10.05
N LYS A 91 3.42 -0.92 -11.12
CA LYS A 91 3.86 0.44 -11.47
C LYS A 91 3.57 1.45 -10.35
N ARG A 92 2.38 1.38 -9.73
CA ARG A 92 2.01 2.28 -8.62
C ARG A 92 2.88 2.02 -7.38
N LEU A 93 3.16 0.76 -7.06
CA LEU A 93 4.06 0.40 -5.96
C LEU A 93 5.49 0.89 -6.21
N GLU A 94 6.01 0.77 -7.44
CA GLU A 94 7.35 1.26 -7.79
C GLU A 94 7.49 2.78 -7.70
N THR A 95 6.43 3.52 -8.06
CA THR A 95 6.46 5.01 -8.16
C THR A 95 5.99 5.72 -6.90
N GLY A 96 5.41 5.03 -5.94
CA GLY A 96 4.81 5.61 -4.73
C GLY A 96 5.80 6.01 -3.62
N TRP A 97 7.11 6.08 -3.91
CA TRP A 97 8.14 6.31 -2.88
C TRP A 97 8.59 7.75 -2.68
N GLU A 98 8.12 8.69 -3.49
CA GLU A 98 8.63 10.07 -3.47
C GLU A 98 8.54 10.71 -2.09
N THR A 99 7.38 10.65 -1.45
CA THR A 99 7.13 11.21 -0.12
C THR A 99 7.99 10.53 0.95
N THR A 100 8.09 9.21 0.91
CA THR A 100 8.92 8.43 1.84
C THR A 100 10.40 8.79 1.71
N ILE A 101 10.91 8.93 0.48
CA ILE A 101 12.30 9.32 0.21
C ILE A 101 12.58 10.70 0.81
N GLN A 102 11.71 11.69 0.57
CA GLN A 102 11.86 13.04 1.10
C GLN A 102 11.92 13.05 2.64
N LEU A 103 11.04 12.29 3.29
CA LEU A 103 11.03 12.20 4.76
C LEU A 103 12.27 11.48 5.32
N LEU A 104 12.77 10.44 4.64
CA LEU A 104 14.01 9.78 5.04
C LEU A 104 15.22 10.72 4.90
N GLU A 105 15.30 11.48 3.82
CA GLU A 105 16.34 12.50 3.60
C GLU A 105 16.26 13.60 4.66
N GLN A 106 15.05 14.08 4.96
CA GLN A 106 14.81 15.06 6.02
C GLN A 106 15.25 14.49 7.38
N GLY A 107 14.84 13.29 7.76
CA GLY A 107 15.21 12.67 9.04
C GLY A 107 16.72 12.44 9.17
N MET A 108 17.42 12.14 8.07
CA MET A 108 18.89 12.06 8.05
C MET A 108 19.53 13.45 8.24
N ALA A 109 18.96 14.50 7.65
CA ALA A 109 19.44 15.87 7.80
C ALA A 109 19.22 16.40 9.24
N GLU A 110 18.08 16.08 9.84
CA GLU A 110 17.75 16.40 11.23
C GLU A 110 18.57 15.57 12.23
N GLY A 111 19.21 14.48 11.80
CA GLY A 111 19.99 13.57 12.64
C GLY A 111 19.14 12.59 13.47
N VAL A 112 17.82 12.55 13.28
CA VAL A 112 16.89 11.60 13.93
C VAL A 112 16.86 10.25 13.24
N VAL A 113 17.25 10.19 11.97
CA VAL A 113 17.50 8.97 11.23
C VAL A 113 19.01 8.83 11.00
N ARG A 114 19.56 7.64 11.21
CA ARG A 114 20.96 7.36 10.89
C ARG A 114 21.19 7.39 9.36
N LYS A 115 22.42 7.62 8.93
CA LYS A 115 22.75 7.53 7.51
C LYS A 115 22.49 6.12 7.01
N VAL A 116 21.52 5.97 6.12
CA VAL A 116 21.12 4.71 5.47
C VAL A 116 21.14 4.86 3.95
N SER A 117 21.27 3.75 3.26
CA SER A 117 21.04 3.70 1.82
C SER A 117 19.54 3.58 1.57
N ILE A 118 18.91 4.65 1.10
CA ILE A 118 17.45 4.67 0.79
C ILE A 118 17.06 3.53 -0.17
N PRO A 119 17.81 3.24 -1.26
CA PRO A 119 17.51 2.08 -2.11
C PRO A 119 17.49 0.74 -1.37
N ILE A 120 18.34 0.56 -0.35
CA ILE A 120 18.34 -0.67 0.46
C ILE A 120 17.11 -0.71 1.38
N VAL A 121 16.75 0.41 2.02
CA VAL A 121 15.53 0.49 2.85
C VAL A 121 14.29 0.15 2.01
N LYS A 122 14.18 0.76 0.83
CA LYS A 122 13.11 0.47 -0.14
C LYS A 122 13.06 -1.01 -0.48
N MET A 123 14.17 -1.58 -0.93
CA MET A 123 14.26 -2.99 -1.32
C MET A 123 13.90 -3.94 -0.17
N MET A 124 14.31 -3.65 1.06
CA MET A 124 13.98 -4.48 2.23
C MET A 124 12.46 -4.52 2.48
N LEU A 125 11.79 -3.36 2.43
CA LEU A 125 10.35 -3.30 2.63
C LEU A 125 9.61 -4.00 1.47
N GLU A 126 9.95 -3.68 0.23
CA GLU A 126 9.31 -4.26 -0.96
C GLU A 126 9.46 -5.78 -1.00
N ALA A 127 10.66 -6.30 -0.77
CA ALA A 127 10.92 -7.74 -0.75
C ALA A 127 10.15 -8.45 0.37
N THR A 128 10.01 -7.82 1.54
CA THR A 128 9.26 -8.39 2.67
C THR A 128 7.76 -8.41 2.36
N VAL A 129 7.21 -7.30 1.87
CA VAL A 129 5.79 -7.21 1.50
C VAL A 129 5.48 -8.19 0.36
N GLU A 130 6.35 -8.35 -0.62
CA GLU A 130 6.18 -9.34 -1.69
C GLU A 130 6.04 -10.76 -1.14
N GLN A 131 6.82 -11.15 -0.11
CA GLN A 131 6.71 -12.46 0.52
C GLN A 131 5.36 -12.69 1.21
N PHE A 132 4.70 -11.62 1.70
CA PHE A 132 3.36 -11.74 2.27
C PHE A 132 2.32 -12.19 1.24
N PHE A 133 2.52 -11.86 -0.03
CA PHE A 133 1.65 -12.27 -1.13
C PHE A 133 2.01 -13.63 -1.72
N GLN A 134 3.31 -13.96 -1.79
CA GLN A 134 3.81 -15.16 -2.47
C GLN A 134 3.74 -16.42 -1.61
N ARG A 135 3.67 -16.28 -0.29
CA ARG A 135 3.74 -17.40 0.67
C ARG A 135 2.56 -17.40 1.62
N ASP A 136 2.22 -18.57 2.10
CA ASP A 136 1.16 -18.77 3.10
C ASP A 136 1.63 -18.43 4.54
N ILE A 137 2.72 -17.67 4.69
CA ILE A 137 3.32 -17.39 5.99
C ILE A 137 2.34 -16.68 6.94
N LEU A 138 1.55 -15.74 6.43
CA LEU A 138 0.58 -15.02 7.24
C LEU A 138 -0.57 -15.95 7.66
N ILE A 139 -1.06 -16.78 6.74
CA ILE A 139 -2.14 -17.74 7.02
C ILE A 139 -1.67 -18.78 8.04
N THR A 140 -0.50 -19.37 7.81
CA THR A 140 0.06 -20.43 8.66
C THR A 140 0.24 -19.95 10.10
N ASN A 141 0.60 -18.68 10.29
CA ASN A 141 0.82 -18.08 11.60
C ASN A 141 -0.38 -17.29 12.12
N GLN A 142 -1.51 -17.26 11.41
CA GLN A 142 -2.73 -16.53 11.78
C GLN A 142 -2.49 -15.03 12.01
N ILE A 143 -1.61 -14.42 11.20
CA ILE A 143 -1.27 -13.01 11.24
C ILE A 143 -2.03 -12.29 10.12
N SER A 144 -2.72 -11.20 10.41
CA SER A 144 -3.32 -10.36 9.39
C SER A 144 -2.24 -9.60 8.59
N TYR A 145 -2.58 -9.15 7.38
CA TYR A 145 -1.69 -8.33 6.57
C TYR A 145 -1.30 -7.02 7.31
N ASN A 146 -2.28 -6.39 7.96
CA ASN A 146 -2.06 -5.14 8.69
C ASN A 146 -1.10 -5.32 9.86
N GLU A 147 -1.29 -6.35 10.68
CA GLU A 147 -0.37 -6.68 11.79
C GLU A 147 1.05 -6.95 11.27
N ALA A 148 1.18 -7.72 10.18
CA ALA A 148 2.48 -8.02 9.61
C ALA A 148 3.18 -6.78 9.05
N LEU A 149 2.45 -5.90 8.35
CA LEU A 149 3.00 -4.66 7.81
C LEU A 149 3.42 -3.72 8.94
N GLU A 150 2.58 -3.55 9.96
CA GLU A 150 2.88 -2.70 11.13
C GLU A 150 4.14 -3.18 11.84
N GLU A 151 4.29 -4.48 12.07
CA GLU A 151 5.47 -5.05 12.71
C GLU A 151 6.74 -4.84 11.88
N VAL A 152 6.68 -5.08 10.58
CA VAL A 152 7.83 -4.85 9.67
C VAL A 152 8.22 -3.39 9.64
N VAL A 153 7.26 -2.48 9.59
CA VAL A 153 7.52 -1.03 9.62
C VAL A 153 8.15 -0.62 10.95
N ASN A 154 7.65 -1.14 12.08
CA ASN A 154 8.22 -0.86 13.41
C ASN A 154 9.67 -1.33 13.48
N ILE A 155 9.95 -2.58 13.10
CA ILE A 155 11.32 -3.13 13.10
C ILE A 155 12.24 -2.28 12.22
N LEU A 156 11.78 -1.90 11.00
CA LEU A 156 12.56 -1.11 10.06
C LEU A 156 12.85 0.29 10.60
N VAL A 157 11.82 0.99 11.09
CA VAL A 157 11.96 2.37 11.58
C VAL A 157 12.82 2.41 12.86
N ASP A 158 12.58 1.50 13.81
CA ASP A 158 13.40 1.41 15.03
C ASP A 158 14.87 1.06 14.70
N GLY A 159 15.09 0.27 13.66
CA GLY A 159 16.44 -0.07 13.18
C GLY A 159 17.19 1.09 12.52
N ILE A 160 16.52 2.13 12.06
CA ILE A 160 17.14 3.28 11.37
C ILE A 160 17.10 4.58 12.17
N THR A 161 16.29 4.67 13.23
CA THR A 161 16.21 5.84 14.12
C THR A 161 17.32 5.84 15.16
N ARG A 162 17.52 7.01 15.80
CA ARG A 162 18.53 7.23 16.85
C ARG A 162 17.84 7.55 18.17
#